data_3d6e19c4e676ac7cb2b44a604a5c91d2
#
_entry.id   3d6e19c4e676ac7cb2b44a604a5c91d2
#
_cell.length_a   1.000
_cell.length_b   1.000
_cell.length_c   1.000
_cell.angle_alpha   90.00
_cell.angle_beta   90.00
_cell.angle_gamma   90.00
#
_symmetry.space_group_name_H-M   'P 1'
#
loop_
_entity.id
_entity.type
_entity.pdbx_description
1 polymer ?
#
loop_
_entity_poly.entity_id
_entity_poly.type
_entity_poly.pdbx_seq_one_letter_code
_entity_poly.pdbx_strand_id
1 'polypeptide(L)'
;MYLGLLRFGGKITINGHPNKSLEAKRSLGYIPEMPAVYDLLTVTEHLEFIARAYRLENWKPYAEQLLERFELTDKKDKLGKELSKGMQQKVSICCAVLHKPSVLIFDEPMVGLDPHAIKQLKLMFSELKNEGCSVLISTHMIDSVENYWDVAHIMMKGSFAATKYNHAGDQEKSLEDLFFEITERKDETK
;
A
#
# COMPACT_ATOMS: atom_id res chain seq x y z
N MET A 1 7.38 -4.11 -11.52
CA MET A 1 8.35 -5.21 -11.40
C MET A 1 7.80 -6.34 -10.51
N TYR A 2 7.51 -6.12 -9.23
CA TYR A 2 7.00 -7.14 -8.29
C TYR A 2 5.72 -7.83 -8.77
N LEU A 3 4.80 -7.11 -9.37
CA LEU A 3 3.53 -7.62 -9.92
C LEU A 3 3.68 -8.43 -11.21
N GLY A 4 4.89 -8.52 -11.78
CA GLY A 4 5.13 -9.22 -13.03
C GLY A 4 4.68 -8.47 -14.29
N LEU A 5 4.30 -7.19 -14.18
CA LEU A 5 3.85 -6.35 -15.30
C LEU A 5 5.01 -5.88 -16.19
N LEU A 6 6.20 -5.74 -15.62
CA LEU A 6 7.40 -5.30 -16.33
C LEU A 6 8.38 -6.47 -16.52
N ARG A 7 9.14 -6.41 -17.61
CA ARG A 7 10.27 -7.33 -17.82
C ARG A 7 11.43 -6.90 -16.91
N PHE A 8 12.09 -7.85 -16.29
CA PHE A 8 13.24 -7.63 -15.43
C PHE A 8 14.23 -8.79 -15.54
N GLY A 9 15.49 -8.56 -15.21
CA GLY A 9 16.49 -9.60 -15.01
C GLY A 9 16.53 -10.03 -13.55
N GLY A 10 16.87 -11.30 -13.28
CA GLY A 10 16.92 -11.85 -11.93
C GLY A 10 15.67 -12.61 -11.51
N LYS A 11 15.52 -12.83 -10.19
CA LYS A 11 14.44 -13.63 -9.58
C LYS A 11 13.74 -12.81 -8.51
N ILE A 12 12.41 -12.77 -8.56
CA ILE A 12 11.55 -12.20 -7.52
C ILE A 12 10.65 -13.30 -6.99
N THR A 13 10.62 -13.45 -5.67
CA THR A 13 9.73 -14.40 -4.98
C THR A 13 8.89 -13.64 -3.95
N ILE A 14 7.66 -14.11 -3.74
CA ILE A 14 6.72 -13.65 -2.72
C ILE A 14 6.34 -14.88 -1.90
N ASN A 15 6.64 -14.88 -0.61
CA ASN A 15 6.49 -16.05 0.26
C ASN A 15 7.13 -17.34 -0.31
N GLY A 16 8.34 -17.20 -0.91
CA GLY A 16 9.05 -18.31 -1.53
C GLY A 16 8.58 -18.72 -2.92
N HIS A 17 7.42 -18.23 -3.39
CA HIS A 17 6.86 -18.53 -4.69
C HIS A 17 7.27 -17.52 -5.76
N PRO A 18 7.50 -17.93 -7.02
CA PRO A 18 7.77 -16.99 -8.12
C PRO A 18 6.66 -15.95 -8.22
N ASN A 19 7.01 -14.66 -8.40
CA ASN A 19 6.05 -13.55 -8.36
C ASN A 19 4.89 -13.63 -9.37
N LYS A 20 5.02 -14.43 -10.43
CA LYS A 20 3.97 -14.66 -11.42
C LYS A 20 3.08 -15.87 -11.11
N SER A 21 3.42 -16.67 -10.12
CA SER A 21 2.64 -17.84 -9.72
C SER A 21 1.30 -17.45 -9.10
N LEU A 22 0.36 -18.39 -9.07
CA LEU A 22 -0.95 -18.18 -8.46
C LEU A 22 -0.83 -18.02 -6.94
N GLU A 23 0.08 -18.77 -6.32
CA GLU A 23 0.36 -18.73 -4.88
C GLU A 23 0.88 -17.35 -4.48
N ALA A 24 1.85 -16.80 -5.22
CA ALA A 24 2.36 -15.45 -4.99
C ALA A 24 1.25 -14.39 -5.13
N LYS A 25 0.41 -14.50 -6.16
CA LYS A 25 -0.71 -13.57 -6.38
C LYS A 25 -1.77 -13.64 -5.28
N ARG A 26 -2.03 -14.84 -4.75
CA ARG A 26 -2.97 -15.00 -3.63
C ARG A 26 -2.47 -14.40 -2.33
N SER A 27 -1.16 -14.37 -2.16
CA SER A 27 -0.51 -13.79 -0.96
C SER A 27 -0.34 -12.28 -1.03
N LEU A 28 -0.54 -11.66 -2.21
CA LEU A 28 -0.16 -10.27 -2.48
C LEU A 28 -1.39 -9.39 -2.66
N GLY A 29 -1.44 -8.29 -1.91
CA GLY A 29 -2.28 -7.13 -2.21
C GLY A 29 -1.44 -5.98 -2.77
N TYR A 30 -2.02 -5.18 -3.67
CA TYR A 30 -1.34 -4.04 -4.27
C TYR A 30 -2.29 -2.84 -4.37
N ILE A 31 -1.80 -1.72 -3.92
CA ILE A 31 -2.49 -0.43 -4.02
C ILE A 31 -1.61 0.48 -4.88
N PRO A 32 -2.03 0.80 -6.11
CA PRO A 32 -1.31 1.72 -6.99
C PRO A 32 -1.51 3.18 -6.58
N GLU A 33 -0.59 4.05 -7.00
CA GLU A 33 -0.70 5.51 -6.85
C GLU A 33 -1.98 6.06 -7.50
N MET A 34 -2.32 5.56 -8.70
CA MET A 34 -3.58 5.89 -9.36
C MET A 34 -4.61 4.80 -9.05
N PRO A 35 -5.75 5.16 -8.44
CA PRO A 35 -6.78 4.18 -8.10
C PRO A 35 -7.23 3.36 -9.31
N ALA A 36 -7.26 2.04 -9.16
CA ALA A 36 -7.68 1.11 -10.22
C ALA A 36 -9.12 0.63 -9.94
N VAL A 37 -10.10 1.53 -10.09
CA VAL A 37 -11.51 1.20 -9.96
C VAL A 37 -12.18 1.08 -11.34
N TYR A 38 -13.22 0.25 -11.44
CA TYR A 38 -14.02 0.11 -12.65
C TYR A 38 -15.15 1.14 -12.66
N ASP A 39 -15.26 1.91 -13.71
CA ASP A 39 -16.23 3.02 -13.84
C ASP A 39 -17.68 2.59 -13.62
N LEU A 40 -18.03 1.39 -14.05
CA LEU A 40 -19.41 0.88 -14.08
C LEU A 40 -19.74 -0.10 -12.96
N LEU A 41 -18.82 -0.36 -12.04
CA LEU A 41 -19.11 -1.12 -10.83
C LEU A 41 -19.37 -0.16 -9.66
N THR A 42 -20.33 -0.54 -8.82
CA THR A 42 -20.54 0.13 -7.53
C THR A 42 -19.41 -0.21 -6.55
N VAL A 43 -19.29 0.55 -5.45
CA VAL A 43 -18.34 0.25 -4.38
C VAL A 43 -18.53 -1.18 -3.87
N THR A 44 -19.79 -1.60 -3.63
CA THR A 44 -20.10 -2.96 -3.18
C THR A 44 -19.69 -4.00 -4.22
N GLU A 45 -19.95 -3.77 -5.50
CA GLU A 45 -19.61 -4.69 -6.58
C GLU A 45 -18.09 -4.84 -6.76
N HIS A 46 -17.28 -3.79 -6.50
CA HIS A 46 -15.82 -3.93 -6.47
C HIS A 46 -15.36 -4.93 -5.41
N LEU A 47 -15.90 -4.83 -4.19
CA LEU A 47 -15.57 -5.76 -3.09
C LEU A 47 -16.05 -7.18 -3.41
N GLU A 48 -17.25 -7.31 -3.97
CA GLU A 48 -17.78 -8.60 -4.41
C GLU A 48 -16.94 -9.22 -5.54
N PHE A 49 -16.46 -8.41 -6.49
CA PHE A 49 -15.57 -8.86 -7.56
C PHE A 49 -14.28 -9.47 -6.98
N ILE A 50 -13.65 -8.78 -6.01
CA ILE A 50 -12.46 -9.28 -5.33
C ILE A 50 -12.80 -10.55 -4.54
N ALA A 51 -13.88 -10.57 -3.79
CA ALA A 51 -14.30 -11.73 -3.01
C ALA A 51 -14.48 -12.96 -3.89
N ARG A 52 -15.14 -12.82 -5.05
CA ARG A 52 -15.31 -13.90 -6.02
C ARG A 52 -13.98 -14.33 -6.65
N ALA A 53 -13.11 -13.38 -7.04
CA ALA A 53 -11.81 -13.68 -7.64
C ALA A 53 -10.90 -14.49 -6.70
N TYR A 54 -10.93 -14.17 -5.42
CA TYR A 54 -10.15 -14.85 -4.38
C TYR A 54 -10.91 -16.01 -3.71
N ARG A 55 -12.19 -16.26 -4.10
CA ARG A 55 -13.06 -17.30 -3.52
C ARG A 55 -13.22 -17.16 -2.01
N LEU A 56 -13.47 -15.93 -1.56
CA LEU A 56 -13.62 -15.63 -0.13
C LEU A 56 -15.00 -16.07 0.34
N GLU A 57 -15.02 -16.81 1.44
CA GLU A 57 -16.24 -17.11 2.20
C GLU A 57 -16.42 -16.06 3.30
N ASN A 58 -17.68 -15.74 3.64
CA ASN A 58 -18.04 -14.82 4.75
C ASN A 58 -17.30 -13.45 4.72
N TRP A 59 -17.02 -12.91 3.54
CA TRP A 59 -16.28 -11.67 3.36
C TRP A 59 -17.06 -10.41 3.74
N LYS A 60 -18.39 -10.45 3.70
CA LYS A 60 -19.26 -9.26 3.88
C LYS A 60 -19.04 -8.52 5.20
N PRO A 61 -18.98 -9.18 6.37
CA PRO A 61 -18.75 -8.47 7.63
C PRO A 61 -17.44 -7.68 7.64
N TYR A 62 -16.37 -8.23 7.07
CA TYR A 62 -15.11 -7.52 6.98
C TYR A 62 -15.15 -6.39 5.94
N ALA A 63 -15.82 -6.58 4.82
CA ALA A 63 -16.05 -5.53 3.84
C ALA A 63 -16.81 -4.34 4.46
N GLU A 64 -17.86 -4.59 5.26
CA GLU A 64 -18.62 -3.56 5.97
C GLU A 64 -17.73 -2.78 6.95
N GLN A 65 -16.88 -3.46 7.73
CA GLN A 65 -15.90 -2.80 8.60
C GLN A 65 -14.93 -1.90 7.84
N LEU A 66 -14.46 -2.33 6.66
CA LEU A 66 -13.59 -1.53 5.81
C LEU A 66 -14.30 -0.30 5.26
N LEU A 67 -15.55 -0.46 4.81
CA LEU A 67 -16.37 0.65 4.33
C LEU A 67 -16.66 1.68 5.42
N GLU A 68 -16.96 1.23 6.63
CA GLU A 68 -17.15 2.09 7.80
C GLU A 68 -15.87 2.85 8.14
N ARG A 69 -14.74 2.14 8.23
CA ARG A 69 -13.42 2.70 8.54
C ARG A 69 -13.01 3.84 7.60
N PHE A 70 -13.31 3.70 6.32
CA PHE A 70 -12.96 4.69 5.29
C PHE A 70 -14.13 5.62 4.91
N GLU A 71 -15.22 5.62 5.69
CA GLU A 71 -16.39 6.49 5.49
C GLU A 71 -17.01 6.33 4.08
N LEU A 72 -17.15 5.07 3.64
CA LEU A 72 -17.73 4.71 2.35
C LEU A 72 -19.12 4.06 2.46
N THR A 73 -19.65 3.86 3.67
CA THR A 73 -20.91 3.13 3.91
C THR A 73 -22.09 3.76 3.18
N ASP A 74 -22.19 5.09 3.15
CA ASP A 74 -23.24 5.84 2.44
C ASP A 74 -22.97 5.98 0.92
N LYS A 75 -21.84 5.47 0.45
CA LYS A 75 -21.39 5.50 -0.95
C LYS A 75 -21.41 4.11 -1.60
N LYS A 76 -21.79 3.07 -0.87
CA LYS A 76 -21.69 1.66 -1.30
C LYS A 76 -22.35 1.35 -2.64
N ASP A 77 -23.41 2.10 -2.99
CA ASP A 77 -24.18 1.93 -4.23
C ASP A 77 -23.77 2.92 -5.34
N LYS A 78 -22.77 3.79 -5.09
CA LYS A 78 -22.24 4.69 -6.12
C LYS A 78 -21.32 3.95 -7.07
N LEU A 79 -21.40 4.31 -8.37
CA LEU A 79 -20.51 3.79 -9.40
C LEU A 79 -19.09 4.38 -9.25
N GLY A 80 -18.07 3.63 -9.69
CA GLY A 80 -16.67 4.05 -9.64
C GLY A 80 -16.43 5.43 -10.28
N LYS A 81 -17.07 5.72 -11.42
CA LYS A 81 -17.00 7.03 -12.09
C LYS A 81 -17.62 8.20 -11.31
N GLU A 82 -18.48 7.93 -10.34
CA GLU A 82 -19.14 8.95 -9.52
C GLU A 82 -18.33 9.28 -8.24
N LEU A 83 -17.25 8.56 -8.00
CA LEU A 83 -16.39 8.74 -6.84
C LEU A 83 -15.32 9.80 -7.12
N SER A 84 -15.01 10.61 -6.11
CA SER A 84 -13.80 11.44 -6.15
C SER A 84 -12.54 10.59 -6.16
N LYS A 85 -11.39 11.14 -6.60
CA LYS A 85 -10.11 10.42 -6.61
C LYS A 85 -9.76 9.82 -5.23
N GLY A 86 -9.98 10.60 -4.14
CA GLY A 86 -9.75 10.11 -2.78
C GLY A 86 -10.68 8.96 -2.39
N MET A 87 -11.96 9.01 -2.79
CA MET A 87 -12.88 7.90 -2.56
C MET A 87 -12.49 6.66 -3.38
N GLN A 88 -12.05 6.83 -4.62
CA GLN A 88 -11.54 5.73 -5.44
C GLN A 88 -10.30 5.09 -4.80
N GLN A 89 -9.40 5.90 -4.22
CA GLN A 89 -8.25 5.40 -3.47
C GLN A 89 -8.67 4.58 -2.25
N LYS A 90 -9.65 5.07 -1.47
CA LYS A 90 -10.24 4.33 -0.34
C LYS A 90 -10.81 2.97 -0.80
N VAL A 91 -11.54 2.94 -1.91
CA VAL A 91 -12.07 1.67 -2.49
C VAL A 91 -10.91 0.73 -2.91
N SER A 92 -9.87 1.26 -3.56
CA SER A 92 -8.69 0.47 -3.94
C SER A 92 -8.01 -0.16 -2.71
N ILE A 93 -7.89 0.59 -1.60
CA ILE A 93 -7.35 0.08 -0.34
C ILE A 93 -8.24 -1.05 0.19
N CYS A 94 -9.56 -0.84 0.28
CA CYS A 94 -10.50 -1.85 0.75
C CYS A 94 -10.40 -3.15 -0.08
N CYS A 95 -10.35 -3.03 -1.41
CA CYS A 95 -10.20 -4.16 -2.32
C CYS A 95 -8.89 -4.94 -2.09
N ALA A 96 -7.78 -4.23 -1.89
CA ALA A 96 -6.47 -4.85 -1.73
C ALA A 96 -6.30 -5.59 -0.40
N VAL A 97 -6.99 -5.16 0.66
CA VAL A 97 -6.89 -5.78 1.99
C VAL A 97 -7.98 -6.83 2.26
N LEU A 98 -9.06 -6.85 1.46
CA LEU A 98 -10.24 -7.70 1.69
C LEU A 98 -9.90 -9.19 1.80
N HIS A 99 -8.97 -9.67 0.99
CA HIS A 99 -8.56 -11.08 0.96
C HIS A 99 -7.48 -11.42 2.00
N LYS A 100 -7.16 -10.48 2.93
CA LYS A 100 -6.18 -10.62 4.01
C LYS A 100 -4.83 -11.15 3.50
N PRO A 101 -4.17 -10.44 2.60
CA PRO A 101 -2.89 -10.88 2.04
C PRO A 101 -1.80 -10.88 3.11
N SER A 102 -0.81 -11.76 2.96
CA SER A 102 0.38 -11.77 3.83
C SER A 102 1.48 -10.80 3.39
N VAL A 103 1.35 -10.22 2.19
CA VAL A 103 2.22 -9.17 1.66
C VAL A 103 1.36 -8.08 1.04
N LEU A 104 1.59 -6.84 1.43
CA LEU A 104 0.94 -5.66 0.86
C LEU A 104 1.97 -4.69 0.30
N ILE A 105 1.73 -4.22 -0.92
CA ILE A 105 2.54 -3.20 -1.57
C ILE A 105 1.67 -1.97 -1.79
N PHE A 106 2.10 -0.85 -1.24
CA PHE A 106 1.47 0.45 -1.38
C PHE A 106 2.38 1.38 -2.19
N ASP A 107 1.83 1.96 -3.25
CA ASP A 107 2.53 2.93 -4.08
C ASP A 107 1.86 4.31 -3.89
N GLU A 108 2.58 5.23 -3.23
CA GLU A 108 2.09 6.56 -2.85
C GLU A 108 0.67 6.55 -2.21
N PRO A 109 0.39 5.71 -1.20
CA PRO A 109 -0.97 5.41 -0.78
C PRO A 109 -1.73 6.57 -0.15
N MET A 110 -1.04 7.63 0.28
CA MET A 110 -1.64 8.77 0.98
C MET A 110 -2.04 9.91 0.04
N VAL A 111 -1.59 9.86 -1.22
CA VAL A 111 -1.91 10.89 -2.21
C VAL A 111 -3.40 10.94 -2.47
N GLY A 112 -3.99 12.13 -2.28
CA GLY A 112 -5.41 12.39 -2.53
C GLY A 112 -6.36 11.92 -1.43
N LEU A 113 -5.87 11.35 -0.33
CA LEU A 113 -6.67 11.03 0.84
C LEU A 113 -6.85 12.26 1.74
N ASP A 114 -8.01 12.33 2.39
CA ASP A 114 -8.26 13.30 3.45
C ASP A 114 -7.51 12.93 4.76
N PRO A 115 -7.34 13.87 5.70
CA PRO A 115 -6.59 13.62 6.94
C PRO A 115 -7.14 12.47 7.78
N HIS A 116 -8.46 12.25 7.78
CA HIS A 116 -9.07 11.15 8.51
C HIS A 116 -8.68 9.81 7.89
N ALA A 117 -8.80 9.68 6.57
CA ALA A 117 -8.40 8.47 5.85
C ALA A 117 -6.90 8.17 5.99
N ILE A 118 -6.03 9.20 5.97
CA ILE A 118 -4.59 9.02 6.24
C ILE A 118 -4.37 8.44 7.64
N LYS A 119 -5.06 8.97 8.66
CA LYS A 119 -4.97 8.43 10.02
C LYS A 119 -5.42 6.97 10.08
N GLN A 120 -6.54 6.62 9.44
CA GLN A 120 -7.05 5.25 9.41
C GLN A 120 -6.08 4.30 8.68
N LEU A 121 -5.46 4.76 7.59
CA LEU A 121 -4.48 3.98 6.85
C LEU A 121 -3.21 3.72 7.70
N LYS A 122 -2.72 4.72 8.43
CA LYS A 122 -1.59 4.57 9.37
C LYS A 122 -1.87 3.55 10.47
N LEU A 123 -3.08 3.60 11.05
CA LEU A 123 -3.51 2.59 12.04
C LEU A 123 -3.55 1.19 11.40
N MET A 124 -4.05 1.08 10.17
CA MET A 124 -4.08 -0.17 9.42
C MET A 124 -2.68 -0.74 9.19
N PHE A 125 -1.65 0.08 8.92
CA PHE A 125 -0.26 -0.42 8.80
C PHE A 125 0.21 -1.11 10.07
N SER A 126 -0.07 -0.53 11.24
CA SER A 126 0.29 -1.12 12.53
C SER A 126 -0.47 -2.42 12.79
N GLU A 127 -1.76 -2.46 12.47
CA GLU A 127 -2.59 -3.66 12.62
C GLU A 127 -2.09 -4.80 11.72
N LEU A 128 -1.86 -4.51 10.43
CA LEU A 128 -1.35 -5.48 9.46
C LEU A 128 0.02 -6.04 9.89
N LYS A 129 0.92 -5.18 10.38
CA LYS A 129 2.21 -5.60 10.92
C LYS A 129 2.04 -6.54 12.11
N ASN A 130 1.16 -6.21 13.05
CA ASN A 130 0.89 -7.04 14.23
C ASN A 130 0.25 -8.39 13.87
N GLU A 131 -0.48 -8.45 12.76
CA GLU A 131 -1.04 -9.68 12.19
C GLU A 131 -0.01 -10.49 11.37
N GLY A 132 1.24 -10.02 11.27
CA GLY A 132 2.33 -10.70 10.55
C GLY A 132 2.33 -10.44 9.04
N CYS A 133 1.58 -9.45 8.55
CA CYS A 133 1.64 -9.03 7.16
C CYS A 133 2.91 -8.22 6.90
N SER A 134 3.63 -8.53 5.82
CA SER A 134 4.74 -7.72 5.33
C SER A 134 4.21 -6.55 4.50
N VAL A 135 4.48 -5.33 4.95
CA VAL A 135 4.01 -4.11 4.28
C VAL A 135 5.19 -3.40 3.63
N LEU A 136 5.13 -3.18 2.31
CA LEU A 136 6.07 -2.37 1.55
C LEU A 136 5.38 -1.09 1.08
N ILE A 137 5.92 0.06 1.47
CA ILE A 137 5.39 1.38 1.08
C ILE A 137 6.45 2.10 0.25
N SER A 138 6.10 2.53 -0.96
CA SER A 138 6.86 3.53 -1.70
C SER A 138 6.21 4.89 -1.51
N THR A 139 6.99 5.90 -1.09
CA THR A 139 6.49 7.26 -0.92
C THR A 139 7.63 8.28 -0.97
N HIS A 140 7.30 9.50 -1.41
CA HIS A 140 8.14 10.68 -1.29
C HIS A 140 7.74 11.55 -0.07
N MET A 141 6.64 11.19 0.62
CA MET A 141 6.13 11.89 1.81
C MET A 141 6.74 11.27 3.08
N ILE A 142 8.01 11.55 3.36
CA ILE A 142 8.79 10.91 4.44
C ILE A 142 8.12 11.08 5.79
N ASP A 143 7.69 12.30 6.14
CA ASP A 143 7.01 12.62 7.41
C ASP A 143 5.78 11.75 7.66
N SER A 144 5.13 11.34 6.57
CA SER A 144 3.90 10.58 6.67
C SER A 144 4.11 9.16 7.19
N VAL A 145 5.34 8.62 7.09
CA VAL A 145 5.69 7.23 7.47
C VAL A 145 6.72 7.14 8.60
N GLU A 146 7.18 8.27 9.17
CA GLU A 146 8.29 8.34 10.14
C GLU A 146 8.17 7.35 11.31
N ASN A 147 6.95 7.06 11.78
CA ASN A 147 6.73 6.17 12.92
C ASN A 147 6.23 4.75 12.53
N TYR A 148 6.24 4.41 11.24
CA TYR A 148 5.56 3.21 10.72
C TYR A 148 6.49 2.28 9.93
N TRP A 149 7.82 2.42 10.05
CA TRP A 149 8.78 1.63 9.30
C TRP A 149 9.72 0.83 10.22
N ASP A 150 10.17 -0.31 9.76
CA ASP A 150 11.23 -1.11 10.39
C ASP A 150 12.54 -0.98 9.61
N VAL A 151 12.44 -0.92 8.29
CA VAL A 151 13.57 -0.73 7.38
C VAL A 151 13.17 0.28 6.32
N ALA A 152 13.99 1.30 6.12
CA ALA A 152 13.82 2.28 5.06
C ALA A 152 14.97 2.21 4.06
N HIS A 153 14.63 2.21 2.77
CA HIS A 153 15.58 2.28 1.68
C HIS A 153 15.41 3.58 0.92
N ILE A 154 16.43 4.41 0.88
CA ILE A 154 16.44 5.62 0.05
C ILE A 154 16.93 5.25 -1.34
N MET A 155 16.08 5.47 -2.35
CA MET A 155 16.40 5.19 -3.75
C MET A 155 16.74 6.48 -4.50
N MET A 156 17.82 6.45 -5.27
CA MET A 156 18.21 7.53 -6.18
C MET A 156 18.68 6.95 -7.51
N LYS A 157 18.19 7.51 -8.62
CA LYS A 157 18.57 7.10 -9.99
C LYS A 157 18.51 5.59 -10.20
N GLY A 158 17.48 4.93 -9.62
CA GLY A 158 17.24 3.50 -9.78
C GLY A 158 18.12 2.58 -8.91
N SER A 159 18.90 3.13 -7.97
CA SER A 159 19.75 2.37 -7.05
C SER A 159 19.46 2.75 -5.60
N PHE A 160 19.70 1.82 -4.68
CA PHE A 160 19.65 2.12 -3.24
C PHE A 160 20.86 2.98 -2.87
N ALA A 161 20.59 4.22 -2.40
CA ALA A 161 21.62 5.15 -1.94
C ALA A 161 21.93 4.92 -0.45
N ALA A 162 20.95 4.55 0.35
CA ALA A 162 21.10 4.19 1.75
C ALA A 162 20.02 3.20 2.21
N THR A 163 20.33 2.51 3.30
CA THR A 163 19.39 1.66 4.04
C THR A 163 19.51 2.01 5.51
N LYS A 164 18.37 2.26 6.16
CA LYS A 164 18.29 2.52 7.60
C LYS A 164 17.37 1.49 8.25
N TYR A 165 17.77 1.01 9.42
CA TYR A 165 16.99 0.11 10.27
C TYR A 165 16.45 0.91 11.46
N ASN A 166 15.19 0.73 11.80
CA ASN A 166 14.57 1.37 12.96
C ASN A 166 14.73 0.46 14.18
N HIS A 167 15.77 0.70 14.97
CA HIS A 167 15.98 -0.04 16.24
C HIS A 167 15.43 0.76 17.40
N ALA A 168 14.68 0.10 18.29
CA ALA A 168 14.14 0.74 19.49
C ALA A 168 15.29 1.28 20.36
N GLY A 169 15.31 2.61 20.55
CA GLY A 169 16.32 3.30 21.35
C GLY A 169 17.41 4.04 20.56
N ASP A 170 17.42 3.94 19.23
CA ASP A 170 18.32 4.75 18.40
C ASP A 170 17.87 6.22 18.41
N GLN A 171 18.69 7.09 19.02
CA GLN A 171 18.58 8.55 18.92
C GLN A 171 19.28 9.08 17.65
N GLU A 172 19.45 8.25 16.65
CA GLU A 172 20.04 8.65 15.37
C GLU A 172 19.11 9.59 14.59
N LYS A 173 19.70 10.31 13.62
CA LYS A 173 19.03 11.24 12.71
C LYS A 173 17.69 10.68 12.22
N SER A 174 16.69 11.55 12.04
CA SER A 174 15.41 11.20 11.45
C SER A 174 15.58 10.59 10.04
N LEU A 175 14.57 9.97 9.51
CA LEU A 175 14.59 9.49 8.12
C LEU A 175 14.68 10.67 7.15
N GLU A 176 14.05 11.78 7.51
CA GLU A 176 14.06 13.04 6.76
C GLU A 176 15.47 13.65 6.71
N ASP A 177 16.17 13.77 7.85
CA ASP A 177 17.55 14.28 7.89
C ASP A 177 18.49 13.44 7.02
N LEU A 178 18.35 12.11 7.08
CA LEU A 178 19.14 11.20 6.26
C LEU A 178 18.86 11.40 4.75
N PHE A 179 17.60 11.61 4.39
CA PHE A 179 17.21 11.86 3.00
C PHE A 179 17.84 13.15 2.47
N PHE A 180 17.73 14.26 3.22
CA PHE A 180 18.32 15.54 2.82
C PHE A 180 19.85 15.45 2.73
N GLU A 181 20.52 14.84 3.70
CA GLU A 181 21.97 14.64 3.65
C GLU A 181 22.43 13.92 2.37
N ILE A 182 21.68 12.89 1.96
CA ILE A 182 22.03 12.11 0.75
C ILE A 182 21.73 12.89 -0.53
N THR A 183 20.67 13.69 -0.55
CA THR A 183 20.26 14.45 -1.74
C THR A 183 21.11 15.70 -1.94
N GLU A 184 21.46 16.43 -0.87
CA GLU A 184 22.25 17.66 -0.92
C GLU A 184 23.73 17.39 -1.25
N ARG A 185 24.36 16.35 -0.67
CA ARG A 185 25.76 16.00 -0.98
C ARG A 185 26.03 15.71 -2.46
N LYS A 186 25.04 15.44 -3.27
CA LYS A 186 25.21 15.16 -4.71
C LYS A 186 25.10 16.39 -5.60
N ASP A 187 24.55 17.49 -5.11
CA ASP A 187 24.53 18.75 -5.87
C ASP A 187 25.86 19.52 -5.79
N GLU A 188 26.69 19.24 -4.76
CA GLU A 188 28.03 19.83 -4.61
C GLU A 188 29.11 19.14 -5.47
N THR A 189 28.80 18.04 -6.16
CA THR A 189 29.76 17.24 -6.93
C THR A 189 29.56 17.37 -8.46
N LYS A 190 28.94 18.48 -8.91
CA LYS A 190 28.82 18.81 -10.33
C LYS A 190 29.71 19.97 -10.74
#